data_da9699139ea84252c3f113d23c7d4869
#
_entry.id   da9699139ea84252c3f113d23c7d4869
#
_cell.length_a   1.000
_cell.length_b   1.000
_cell.length_c   1.000
_cell.angle_alpha   90.00
_cell.angle_beta   90.00
_cell.angle_gamma   90.00
#
_symmetry.space_group_name_H-M   'P 1'
#
loop_
_entity.id
_entity.type
_entity.pdbx_description
1 polymer ?
#
loop_
_entity_poly.entity_id
_entity_poly.type
_entity_poly.pdbx_seq_one_letter_code
_entity_poly.pdbx_strand_id
1 'polypeptide(L)'
;MQGFVAPLDRLTKANKDFRRVLYTTMRLQLVIMALKPDQEIGSETHATHDQFFRIAKGKGRIRMGQAKVKVGAGDAFVVPAGVRHNLTNIGKKWLHVTTLYAPPNHADHLIEPIKVEAEVPSPRATTAAVMEAARKDMIDEGSPTARGLK
;
A
#
# COMPACT_ATOMS: atom_id res chain seq x y z
N MET A 1 -16.06 -9.12 18.84
CA MET A 1 -14.99 -8.20 18.35
C MET A 1 -15.24 -6.85 18.97
N GLN A 2 -14.27 -6.31 19.64
CA GLN A 2 -14.36 -4.96 20.21
C GLN A 2 -14.06 -3.92 19.13
N GLY A 3 -14.73 -2.77 19.22
CA GLY A 3 -14.39 -1.63 18.37
C GLY A 3 -13.01 -1.06 18.71
N PHE A 4 -12.54 -0.15 17.88
CA PHE A 4 -11.22 0.49 18.01
C PHE A 4 -11.38 2.00 18.08
N VAL A 5 -10.77 2.61 19.09
CA VAL A 5 -10.72 4.06 19.25
C VAL A 5 -9.28 4.45 19.59
N ALA A 6 -8.72 5.39 18.88
CA ALA A 6 -7.37 5.85 19.11
C ALA A 6 -7.21 7.30 18.64
N PRO A 7 -6.23 8.05 19.16
CA PRO A 7 -5.85 9.35 18.63
C PRO A 7 -5.10 9.18 17.30
N LEU A 8 -5.83 8.85 16.26
CA LEU A 8 -5.29 8.36 14.99
C LEU A 8 -4.31 9.33 14.35
N ASP A 9 -4.63 10.63 14.32
CA ASP A 9 -3.77 11.63 13.73
C ASP A 9 -2.40 11.69 14.42
N ARG A 10 -2.40 11.65 15.75
CA ARG A 10 -1.17 11.62 16.54
C ARG A 10 -0.37 10.35 16.33
N LEU A 11 -1.02 9.19 16.32
CA LEU A 11 -0.36 7.90 16.06
C LEU A 11 0.26 7.88 14.65
N THR A 12 -0.47 8.38 13.66
CA THR A 12 0.00 8.44 12.27
C THR A 12 1.23 9.33 12.13
N LYS A 13 1.20 10.52 12.74
CA LYS A 13 2.32 11.47 12.71
C LYS A 13 3.55 11.01 13.49
N ALA A 14 3.37 10.22 14.54
CA ALA A 14 4.45 9.67 15.34
C ALA A 14 5.03 8.36 14.79
N ASN A 15 4.34 7.72 13.86
CA ASN A 15 4.76 6.45 13.27
C ASN A 15 6.03 6.61 12.43
N LYS A 16 6.99 5.71 12.62
CA LYS A 16 8.22 5.60 11.84
C LYS A 16 8.32 4.30 11.06
N ASP A 17 7.38 3.39 11.24
CA ASP A 17 7.33 2.15 10.48
C ASP A 17 6.84 2.42 9.06
N PHE A 18 7.43 1.74 8.09
CA PHE A 18 6.96 1.82 6.71
C PHE A 18 5.47 1.44 6.62
N ARG A 19 5.08 0.36 7.29
CA ARG A 19 3.69 -0.09 7.38
C ARG A 19 3.41 -0.68 8.75
N ARG A 20 2.30 -0.28 9.34
CA ARG A 20 1.84 -0.81 10.62
C ARG A 20 0.32 -0.99 10.61
N VAL A 21 -0.13 -2.22 10.74
CA VAL A 21 -1.54 -2.53 10.88
C VAL A 21 -1.99 -2.20 12.30
N LEU A 22 -3.00 -1.33 12.43
CA LEU A 22 -3.55 -0.95 13.73
C LEU A 22 -4.76 -1.78 14.11
N TYR A 23 -5.64 -2.08 13.16
CA TYR A 23 -6.88 -2.77 13.45
C TYR A 23 -7.44 -3.45 12.21
N THR A 24 -7.91 -4.68 12.39
CA THR A 24 -8.47 -5.49 11.32
C THR A 24 -9.86 -5.99 11.71
N THR A 25 -10.84 -5.79 10.83
CA THR A 25 -12.15 -6.42 10.91
C THR A 25 -12.33 -7.39 9.75
N MET A 26 -13.48 -8.04 9.66
CA MET A 26 -13.77 -8.89 8.49
C MET A 26 -13.86 -8.11 7.18
N ARG A 27 -14.16 -6.81 7.22
CA ARG A 27 -14.50 -6.00 6.04
C ARG A 27 -13.59 -4.83 5.78
N LEU A 28 -12.77 -4.42 6.75
CA LEU A 28 -11.83 -3.32 6.58
C LEU A 28 -10.59 -3.50 7.46
N GLN A 29 -9.53 -2.79 7.08
CA GLN A 29 -8.27 -2.81 7.81
C GLN A 29 -7.68 -1.41 7.86
N LEU A 30 -7.38 -0.96 9.08
CA LEU A 30 -6.76 0.34 9.35
C LEU A 30 -5.25 0.17 9.44
N VAL A 31 -4.53 0.93 8.64
CA VAL A 31 -3.08 0.86 8.51
C VAL A 31 -2.51 2.28 8.55
N ILE A 32 -1.36 2.45 9.17
CA ILE A 32 -0.58 3.68 9.10
C ILE A 32 0.76 3.41 8.44
N MET A 33 1.25 4.39 7.70
CA MET A 33 2.50 4.31 6.96
C MET A 33 3.33 5.57 7.11
N ALA A 34 4.64 5.41 7.06
CA ALA A 34 5.59 6.50 7.03
C ALA A 34 6.59 6.26 5.89
N LEU A 35 6.70 7.23 5.00
CA LEU A 35 7.63 7.18 3.87
C LEU A 35 8.70 8.26 4.05
N LYS A 36 9.95 7.86 3.89
CA LYS A 36 11.09 8.79 3.84
C LYS A 36 11.03 9.62 2.55
N PRO A 37 11.75 10.77 2.48
CA PRO A 37 11.88 11.51 1.22
C PRO A 37 12.28 10.59 0.06
N ASP A 38 11.66 10.79 -1.09
CA ASP A 38 11.82 10.03 -2.33
C ASP A 38 11.34 8.57 -2.27
N GLN A 39 10.92 8.07 -1.11
CA GLN A 39 10.38 6.73 -0.99
C GLN A 39 8.96 6.67 -1.57
N GLU A 40 8.63 5.55 -2.14
CA GLU A 40 7.31 5.26 -2.68
C GLU A 40 6.76 3.95 -2.10
N ILE A 41 5.43 3.82 -2.11
CA ILE A 41 4.79 2.55 -1.73
C ILE A 41 5.16 1.45 -2.72
N GLY A 42 5.25 1.79 -3.97
CA GLY A 42 5.39 0.89 -5.11
C GLY A 42 4.12 0.85 -5.93
N SER A 43 4.25 0.54 -7.21
CA SER A 43 3.08 0.45 -8.08
C SER A 43 2.30 -0.82 -7.75
N GLU A 44 1.05 -0.66 -7.36
CA GLU A 44 0.17 -1.73 -6.91
C GLU A 44 -1.17 -1.69 -7.64
N THR A 45 -1.77 -2.86 -7.79
CA THR A 45 -3.15 -3.02 -8.24
C THR A 45 -3.82 -4.04 -7.35
N HIS A 46 -4.89 -3.64 -6.67
CA HIS A 46 -5.69 -4.53 -5.83
C HIS A 46 -6.98 -4.87 -6.56
N ALA A 47 -7.08 -6.09 -7.07
CA ALA A 47 -8.23 -6.50 -7.90
C ALA A 47 -9.56 -6.49 -7.13
N THR A 48 -9.53 -6.72 -5.82
CA THR A 48 -10.71 -6.93 -4.98
C THR A 48 -10.85 -5.95 -3.82
N HIS A 49 -9.91 -5.00 -3.68
CA HIS A 49 -9.88 -4.08 -2.55
C HIS A 49 -10.05 -2.63 -3.02
N ASP A 50 -10.97 -1.92 -2.39
CA ASP A 50 -10.92 -0.47 -2.39
C ASP A 50 -9.93 0.00 -1.33
N GLN A 51 -9.28 1.11 -1.57
CA GLN A 51 -8.32 1.68 -0.65
C GLN A 51 -8.55 3.17 -0.47
N PHE A 52 -8.70 3.59 0.78
CA PHE A 52 -8.79 4.99 1.17
C PHE A 52 -7.45 5.44 1.73
N PHE A 53 -7.02 6.64 1.39
CA PHE A 53 -5.83 7.30 1.94
C PHE A 53 -6.17 8.66 2.51
N ARG A 54 -5.52 9.00 3.61
CA ARG A 54 -5.50 10.37 4.14
C ARG A 54 -4.07 10.76 4.49
N ILE A 55 -3.64 11.91 4.00
CA ILE A 55 -2.33 12.46 4.32
C ILE A 55 -2.41 13.18 5.66
N ALA A 56 -1.70 12.71 6.66
CA ALA A 56 -1.64 13.34 7.98
C ALA A 56 -0.57 14.43 8.03
N LYS A 57 0.57 14.23 7.37
CA LYS A 57 1.69 15.17 7.33
C LYS A 57 2.59 14.89 6.14
N GLY A 58 3.14 15.95 5.56
CA GLY A 58 4.08 15.86 4.46
C GLY A 58 3.43 16.14 3.11
N LYS A 59 4.18 15.88 2.03
CA LYS A 59 3.79 16.13 0.65
C LYS A 59 4.01 14.88 -0.19
N GLY A 60 2.98 14.47 -0.90
CA GLY A 60 3.02 13.30 -1.75
C GLY A 60 2.56 13.57 -3.17
N ARG A 61 2.75 12.59 -4.01
CA ARG A 61 2.13 12.50 -5.34
C ARG A 61 1.47 11.15 -5.46
N ILE A 62 0.16 11.16 -5.67
CA ILE A 62 -0.57 9.94 -6.00
C ILE A 62 -0.71 9.81 -7.51
N ARG A 63 -0.38 8.64 -8.01
CA ARG A 63 -0.69 8.22 -9.37
C ARG A 63 -1.82 7.20 -9.32
N MET A 64 -2.88 7.46 -10.06
CA MET A 64 -4.01 6.55 -10.23
C MET A 64 -4.26 6.39 -11.73
N GLY A 65 -3.96 5.22 -12.29
CA GLY A 65 -3.96 5.02 -13.73
C GLY A 65 -3.03 6.02 -14.43
N GLN A 66 -3.57 6.88 -15.28
CA GLN A 66 -2.83 7.93 -15.98
C GLN A 66 -2.77 9.26 -15.21
N ALA A 67 -3.63 9.44 -14.22
CA ALA A 67 -3.70 10.68 -13.45
C ALA A 67 -2.56 10.76 -12.43
N LYS A 68 -1.97 11.94 -12.27
CA LYS A 68 -0.98 12.26 -11.24
C LYS A 68 -1.44 13.50 -10.51
N VAL A 69 -1.58 13.41 -9.18
CA VAL A 69 -2.07 14.50 -8.35
C VAL A 69 -1.14 14.70 -7.16
N LYS A 70 -0.75 15.94 -6.92
CA LYS A 70 -0.03 16.32 -5.69
C LYS A 70 -1.02 16.39 -4.53
N VAL A 71 -0.62 15.84 -3.40
CA VAL A 71 -1.42 15.79 -2.18
C VAL A 71 -0.59 16.25 -0.99
N GLY A 72 -1.24 16.82 0.01
CA GLY A 72 -0.61 17.29 1.23
C GLY A 72 -1.47 17.05 2.46
N ALA A 73 -1.01 17.52 3.61
CA ALA A 73 -1.68 17.32 4.89
C ALA A 73 -3.17 17.72 4.82
N GLY A 74 -4.04 16.83 5.25
CA GLY A 74 -5.49 16.99 5.22
C GLY A 74 -6.17 16.46 3.95
N ASP A 75 -5.42 16.21 2.87
CA ASP A 75 -5.99 15.62 1.67
C ASP A 75 -6.30 14.14 1.86
N ALA A 76 -7.36 13.70 1.21
CA ALA A 76 -7.75 12.30 1.17
C ALA A 76 -8.13 11.90 -0.25
N PHE A 77 -7.97 10.62 -0.56
CA PHE A 77 -8.35 10.07 -1.86
C PHE A 77 -8.73 8.60 -1.74
N VAL A 78 -9.51 8.15 -2.70
CA VAL A 78 -9.94 6.75 -2.80
C VAL A 78 -9.37 6.16 -4.07
N VAL A 79 -8.79 4.99 -3.95
CA VAL A 79 -8.37 4.16 -5.08
C VAL A 79 -9.34 3.00 -5.19
N PRO A 80 -10.20 2.98 -6.22
CA PRO A 80 -11.11 1.86 -6.44
C PRO A 80 -10.36 0.56 -6.76
N ALA A 81 -10.98 -0.57 -6.44
CA ALA A 81 -10.47 -1.88 -6.83
C ALA A 81 -10.15 -1.92 -8.34
N GLY A 82 -9.04 -2.53 -8.68
CA GLY A 82 -8.57 -2.67 -10.07
C GLY A 82 -7.77 -1.48 -10.62
N VAL A 83 -7.71 -0.36 -9.91
CA VAL A 83 -6.95 0.83 -10.35
C VAL A 83 -5.49 0.72 -9.91
N ARG A 84 -4.59 0.72 -10.89
CA ARG A 84 -3.15 0.78 -10.62
C ARG A 84 -2.77 2.12 -10.03
N HIS A 85 -2.04 2.11 -8.93
CA HIS A 85 -1.68 3.31 -8.19
C HIS A 85 -0.32 3.22 -7.53
N ASN A 86 0.26 4.39 -7.23
CA ASN A 86 1.49 4.52 -6.47
C ASN A 86 1.51 5.87 -5.76
N LEU A 87 1.85 5.87 -4.48
CA LEU A 87 2.06 7.08 -3.69
C LEU A 87 3.55 7.28 -3.47
N THR A 88 4.07 8.44 -3.83
CA THR A 88 5.48 8.83 -3.69
C THR A 88 5.58 10.02 -2.74
N ASN A 89 6.55 9.99 -1.83
CA ASN A 89 6.91 11.16 -1.03
C ASN A 89 7.75 12.11 -1.88
N ILE A 90 7.19 13.27 -2.21
CA ILE A 90 7.86 14.32 -3.01
C ILE A 90 8.37 15.48 -2.16
N GLY A 91 8.22 15.40 -0.83
CA GLY A 91 8.71 16.40 0.11
C GLY A 91 10.12 16.12 0.60
N LYS A 92 10.62 17.05 1.41
CA LYS A 92 11.96 16.94 2.05
C LYS A 92 11.88 16.28 3.44
N LYS A 93 10.69 16.08 3.96
CA LYS A 93 10.40 15.46 5.25
C LYS A 93 9.60 14.18 5.06
N TRP A 94 9.45 13.41 6.12
CA TRP A 94 8.66 12.19 6.09
C TRP A 94 7.19 12.46 5.70
N LEU A 95 6.62 11.56 4.93
CA LEU A 95 5.20 11.55 4.58
C LEU A 95 4.49 10.56 5.51
N HIS A 96 3.50 11.03 6.24
CA HIS A 96 2.72 10.23 7.18
C HIS A 96 1.30 10.04 6.65
N VAL A 97 0.87 8.81 6.55
CA VAL A 97 -0.37 8.44 5.87
C VAL A 97 -1.17 7.45 6.70
N THR A 98 -2.48 7.70 6.77
CA THR A 98 -3.46 6.71 7.20
C THR A 98 -4.10 6.08 5.97
N THR A 99 -4.25 4.79 5.94
CA THR A 99 -4.93 4.08 4.85
C THR A 99 -5.89 3.02 5.38
N LEU A 100 -6.99 2.82 4.66
CA LEU A 100 -7.99 1.80 4.92
C LEU A 100 -8.09 0.88 3.71
N TYR A 101 -8.01 -0.41 3.94
CA TYR A 101 -8.30 -1.43 2.94
C TYR A 101 -9.68 -2.03 3.19
N ALA A 102 -10.47 -2.18 2.17
CA ALA A 102 -11.78 -2.82 2.23
C ALA A 102 -11.93 -3.80 1.06
N PRO A 103 -11.85 -5.11 1.31
CA PRO A 103 -11.57 -5.82 2.57
C PRO A 103 -10.10 -5.73 3.03
N PRO A 104 -9.74 -6.37 4.16
CA PRO A 104 -8.35 -6.43 4.66
C PRO A 104 -7.36 -6.99 3.65
N ASN A 105 -6.16 -6.42 3.59
CA ASN A 105 -5.12 -6.77 2.61
C ASN A 105 -3.86 -7.39 3.25
N HIS A 106 -3.57 -7.07 4.50
CA HIS A 106 -2.36 -7.52 5.19
C HIS A 106 -2.71 -8.45 6.35
N ALA A 107 -1.71 -9.23 6.81
CA ALA A 107 -1.83 -9.99 8.03
C ALA A 107 -2.17 -9.07 9.21
N ASP A 108 -3.03 -9.54 10.10
CA ASP A 108 -3.37 -8.80 11.31
C ASP A 108 -2.12 -8.57 12.17
N HIS A 109 -2.03 -7.42 12.81
CA HIS A 109 -0.87 -6.98 13.61
C HIS A 109 0.47 -6.89 12.87
N LEU A 110 0.48 -6.91 11.54
CA LEU A 110 1.70 -6.74 10.75
C LEU A 110 2.40 -5.43 11.06
N ILE A 111 3.71 -5.50 11.28
CA ILE A 111 4.59 -4.32 11.39
C ILE A 111 5.77 -4.55 10.45
N GLU A 112 5.93 -3.65 9.49
CA GLU A 112 7.10 -3.58 8.61
C GLU A 112 7.86 -2.30 8.92
N PRO A 113 8.94 -2.36 9.72
CA PRO A 113 9.70 -1.16 10.09
C PRO A 113 10.33 -0.46 8.90
N ILE A 114 10.75 -1.23 7.92
CA ILE A 114 11.34 -0.77 6.66
C ILE A 114 10.62 -1.39 5.48
N LYS A 115 10.62 -0.69 4.36
CA LYS A 115 10.13 -1.26 3.10
C LYS A 115 11.06 -2.40 2.68
N VAL A 116 10.50 -3.60 2.53
CA VAL A 116 11.21 -4.71 1.91
C VAL A 116 11.14 -4.51 0.40
N GLU A 117 12.27 -4.19 -0.20
CA GLU A 117 12.38 -4.14 -1.66
C GLU A 117 12.22 -5.55 -2.19
N ALA A 118 11.36 -5.71 -3.21
CA ALA A 118 11.32 -6.97 -3.94
C ALA A 118 12.72 -7.24 -4.50
N GLU A 119 13.26 -8.44 -4.24
CA GLU A 119 14.53 -8.83 -4.84
C GLU A 119 14.43 -8.66 -6.36
N VAL A 120 15.23 -7.78 -6.91
CA VAL A 120 15.38 -7.70 -8.35
C VAL A 120 16.02 -9.03 -8.76
N PRO A 121 15.35 -9.86 -9.58
CA PRO A 121 15.94 -11.12 -10.00
C PRO A 121 17.32 -10.86 -10.60
N SER A 122 18.33 -11.57 -10.12
CA SER A 122 19.66 -11.52 -10.71
C SER A 122 19.55 -11.64 -12.23
N PRO A 123 20.36 -10.92 -13.02
CA PRO A 123 20.38 -11.07 -14.49
C PRO A 123 20.57 -12.51 -14.96
N ARG A 124 20.95 -13.40 -14.04
CA ARG A 124 21.09 -14.85 -14.29
C ARG A 124 19.85 -15.65 -13.91
N ALA A 125 18.81 -15.02 -13.34
CA ALA A 125 17.55 -15.71 -13.12
C ALA A 125 16.97 -16.11 -14.47
N THR A 126 16.71 -17.38 -14.65
CA THR A 126 16.13 -17.88 -15.90
C THR A 126 14.76 -17.24 -16.11
N THR A 127 14.43 -16.96 -17.35
CA THR A 127 13.11 -16.44 -17.73
C THR A 127 11.98 -17.25 -17.07
N ALA A 128 12.17 -18.56 -16.92
CA ALA A 128 11.23 -19.44 -16.25
C ALA A 128 10.99 -19.09 -14.77
N ALA A 129 12.05 -18.75 -14.02
CA ALA A 129 11.92 -18.37 -12.60
C ALA A 129 11.19 -17.04 -12.44
N VAL A 130 11.44 -16.07 -13.34
CA VAL A 130 10.73 -14.78 -13.36
C VAL A 130 9.25 -14.97 -13.70
N MET A 131 8.94 -15.81 -14.68
CA MET A 131 7.56 -16.13 -15.05
C MET A 131 6.84 -16.90 -13.94
N GLU A 132 7.52 -17.79 -13.22
CA GLU A 132 6.94 -18.52 -12.10
C GLU A 132 6.64 -17.62 -10.91
N ALA A 133 7.54 -16.70 -10.58
CA ALA A 133 7.30 -15.69 -9.53
C ALA A 133 6.11 -14.79 -9.88
N ALA A 134 6.06 -14.25 -11.10
CA ALA A 134 4.94 -13.43 -11.56
C ALA A 134 3.61 -14.22 -11.57
N ARG A 135 3.64 -15.50 -11.93
CA ARG A 135 2.48 -16.37 -11.90
C ARG A 135 1.98 -16.65 -10.48
N LYS A 136 2.91 -16.83 -9.54
CA LYS A 136 2.59 -17.03 -8.13
C LYS A 136 1.91 -15.80 -7.54
N ASP A 137 2.43 -14.61 -7.81
CA ASP A 137 1.85 -13.35 -7.36
C ASP A 137 0.44 -13.17 -7.91
N MET A 138 0.21 -13.48 -9.19
CA MET A 138 -1.12 -13.42 -9.81
C MET A 138 -2.11 -14.41 -9.20
N ILE A 139 -1.67 -15.59 -8.77
CA ILE A 139 -2.51 -16.60 -8.11
C ILE A 139 -2.84 -16.16 -6.69
N ASP A 140 -1.86 -15.66 -5.95
CA ASP A 140 -2.02 -15.23 -4.56
C ASP A 140 -2.94 -14.00 -4.45
N GLU A 141 -2.95 -13.13 -5.46
CA GLU A 141 -3.86 -11.99 -5.55
C GLU A 141 -5.27 -12.35 -6.02
N GLY A 142 -5.53 -13.61 -6.36
CA GLY A 142 -6.84 -14.06 -6.83
C GLY A 142 -7.26 -13.43 -8.16
N SER A 143 -6.31 -13.02 -8.98
CA SER A 143 -6.57 -12.37 -10.26
C SER A 143 -7.34 -13.28 -11.23
N PRO A 144 -8.45 -12.79 -11.82
CA PRO A 144 -9.21 -13.56 -12.81
C PRO A 144 -8.38 -13.98 -14.03
N THR A 145 -7.34 -13.23 -14.35
CA THR A 145 -6.43 -13.52 -15.45
C THR A 145 -5.55 -14.75 -15.20
N ALA A 146 -5.29 -15.07 -13.94
CA ALA A 146 -4.52 -16.28 -13.59
C ALA A 146 -5.29 -17.58 -13.93
N ARG A 147 -6.63 -17.53 -14.03
CA ARG A 147 -7.47 -18.68 -14.39
C ARG A 147 -7.54 -18.94 -15.89
N GLY A 148 -7.16 -17.98 -16.71
CA GLY A 148 -7.17 -18.07 -18.17
C GLY A 148 -5.89 -18.62 -18.79
N LEU A 149 -4.87 -18.83 -17.98
CA LEU A 149 -3.55 -19.30 -18.42
C LEU A 149 -3.32 -20.80 -18.19
N LYS A 150 -4.40 -21.57 -18.23
CA LYS A 150 -4.32 -23.03 -18.26
C LYS A 150 -4.09 -23.52 -19.68
#